data_d15439102c24ef5a464950e708e07437
#
_entry.id   d15439102c24ef5a464950e708e07437
#
_cell.length_a   1.000
_cell.length_b   1.000
_cell.length_c   1.000
_cell.angle_alpha   90.00
_cell.angle_beta   90.00
_cell.angle_gamma   90.00
#
_symmetry.space_group_name_H-M   'P 1'
#
loop_
_entity.id
_entity.type
_entity.pdbx_description
1 polymer ?
#
loop_
_entity_poly.entity_id
_entity_poly.type
_entity_poly.pdbx_seq_one_letter_code
_entity_poly.pdbx_strand_id
1 'polypeptide(L)'
;MKSKQIIILLLGLLFPILAAAQTDVALDPEFGGRVSLSVDKKITRGLHLSLEEEVRFDNNFGSLDRLQTTLALSYKVHPNIKLGLGYALIIGYGANSESVKNPRHRLMADVTGTMHYGNWNFSLKERFQVTRRTGDFNAYQNPQNALTLKSRVKALYKGFGKVQPYAYFEVRNYLNAPVIEAAYDGSVYVTLDDYSEEGEAGWFLKGFNGGYVNRLRGSIGADIRLDKRNTLNFYILCDYLMEKQVDANTEGTRLKSYTKETGFRGWIGAGYEFGF
;
A
#
# COMPACT_ATOMS: atom_id res chain seq x y z
N MET A 1 2.25 25.79 23.05
CA MET A 1 2.06 24.37 23.44
C MET A 1 3.43 23.70 23.50
N LYS A 2 3.79 23.10 24.64
CA LYS A 2 5.10 22.47 24.83
C LYS A 2 5.17 21.18 23.98
N SER A 3 6.27 20.98 23.28
CA SER A 3 6.50 19.85 22.34
C SER A 3 6.14 18.45 22.88
N LYS A 4 6.21 18.25 24.20
CA LYS A 4 5.80 17.00 24.86
C LYS A 4 4.30 16.69 24.74
N GLN A 5 3.42 17.70 24.64
CA GLN A 5 1.98 17.52 24.55
C GLN A 5 1.55 17.08 23.14
N ILE A 6 2.29 17.47 22.11
CA ILE A 6 2.03 17.06 20.72
C ILE A 6 2.39 15.59 20.51
N ILE A 7 3.48 15.12 21.16
CA ILE A 7 3.92 13.72 21.08
C ILE A 7 2.91 12.79 21.78
N ILE A 8 2.37 13.21 22.92
CA ILE A 8 1.35 12.44 23.66
C ILE A 8 0.03 12.40 22.88
N LEU A 9 -0.35 13.48 22.20
CA LEU A 9 -1.54 13.53 21.35
C LEU A 9 -1.40 12.63 20.12
N LEU A 10 -0.23 12.59 19.50
CA LEU A 10 0.10 11.69 18.37
C LEU A 10 0.14 10.22 18.79
N LEU A 11 0.66 9.90 19.99
CA LEU A 11 0.63 8.55 20.55
C LEU A 11 -0.78 8.13 20.97
N GLY A 12 -1.61 9.05 21.48
CA GLY A 12 -2.98 8.79 21.88
C GLY A 12 -3.93 8.50 20.71
N LEU A 13 -3.64 9.01 19.51
CA LEU A 13 -4.40 8.75 18.28
C LEU A 13 -4.09 7.36 17.67
N LEU A 14 -3.01 6.70 18.10
CA LEU A 14 -2.63 5.36 17.63
C LEU A 14 -3.30 4.20 18.41
N PHE A 15 -3.86 4.48 19.59
CA PHE A 15 -4.39 3.45 20.50
C PHE A 15 -5.80 2.92 20.23
N PRO A 16 -6.77 3.63 19.60
CA PRO A 16 -8.12 3.07 19.42
C PRO A 16 -8.24 2.06 18.26
N ILE A 17 -7.16 1.75 17.54
CA ILE A 17 -7.23 0.86 16.35
C ILE A 17 -7.11 -0.64 16.73
N LEU A 18 -6.80 -0.94 17.99
CA LEU A 18 -6.54 -2.33 18.44
C LEU A 18 -7.75 -3.07 19.01
N ALA A 19 -8.95 -2.49 18.98
CA ALA A 19 -10.13 -3.06 19.66
C ALA A 19 -11.29 -3.42 18.71
N ALA A 20 -11.02 -4.10 17.60
CA ALA A 20 -12.07 -4.75 16.81
C ALA A 20 -11.64 -6.18 16.46
N ALA A 21 -11.68 -7.05 17.47
CA ALA A 21 -11.53 -8.49 17.29
C ALA A 21 -12.90 -9.08 16.91
N GLN A 22 -13.17 -9.21 15.63
CA GLN A 22 -14.19 -10.12 15.11
C GLN A 22 -13.49 -11.16 14.24
N THR A 23 -13.96 -12.40 14.31
CA THR A 23 -13.53 -13.63 13.64
C THR A 23 -12.78 -13.45 12.31
N ASP A 24 -11.58 -12.88 12.39
CA ASP A 24 -10.72 -12.69 11.25
C ASP A 24 -9.81 -13.94 11.14
N VAL A 25 -9.65 -14.44 9.95
CA VAL A 25 -8.66 -15.48 9.69
C VAL A 25 -7.27 -14.82 9.85
N ALA A 26 -6.52 -15.28 10.86
CA ALA A 26 -5.17 -14.80 11.05
C ALA A 26 -4.26 -15.35 9.96
N LEU A 27 -3.60 -14.45 9.24
CA LEU A 27 -2.53 -14.83 8.30
C LEU A 27 -1.26 -15.14 9.09
N ASP A 28 -0.56 -16.19 8.70
CA ASP A 28 0.77 -16.47 9.23
C ASP A 28 1.72 -15.30 8.97
N PRO A 29 2.54 -14.91 9.95
CA PRO A 29 3.52 -13.86 9.75
C PRO A 29 4.52 -14.25 8.66
N GLU A 30 4.68 -13.40 7.66
CA GLU A 30 5.61 -13.59 6.55
C GLU A 30 6.67 -12.50 6.53
N PHE A 31 7.87 -12.88 6.11
CA PHE A 31 8.96 -11.96 5.85
C PHE A 31 9.31 -11.97 4.36
N GLY A 32 9.70 -10.80 3.86
CA GLY A 32 10.09 -10.65 2.48
C GLY A 32 11.24 -9.66 2.29
N GLY A 33 11.75 -9.62 1.06
CA GLY A 33 12.81 -8.72 0.63
C GLY A 33 12.34 -7.74 -0.44
N ARG A 34 12.96 -6.55 -0.46
CA ARG A 34 12.79 -5.58 -1.54
C ARG A 34 14.13 -5.02 -1.94
N VAL A 35 14.40 -5.02 -3.23
CA VAL A 35 15.59 -4.37 -3.80
C VAL A 35 15.12 -3.41 -4.87
N SER A 36 15.61 -2.16 -4.83
CA SER A 36 15.26 -1.17 -5.84
C SER A 36 16.48 -0.46 -6.40
N LEU A 37 16.40 -0.13 -7.68
CA LEU A 37 17.32 0.74 -8.39
C LEU A 37 16.52 1.89 -8.98
N SER A 38 16.91 3.13 -8.68
CA SER A 38 16.25 4.30 -9.22
C SER A 38 17.22 5.29 -9.83
N VAL A 39 16.75 5.97 -10.85
CA VAL A 39 17.43 7.05 -11.54
C VAL A 39 16.53 8.27 -11.50
N ASP A 40 17.00 9.38 -10.93
CA ASP A 40 16.29 10.67 -10.89
C ASP A 40 17.00 11.70 -11.77
N LYS A 41 16.29 12.23 -12.74
CA LYS A 41 16.77 13.29 -13.61
C LYS A 41 16.05 14.61 -13.35
N LYS A 42 16.83 15.62 -12.98
CA LYS A 42 16.34 16.99 -12.94
C LYS A 42 16.20 17.54 -14.36
N ILE A 43 14.96 17.72 -14.82
CA ILE A 43 14.67 18.27 -16.16
C ILE A 43 14.82 19.79 -16.16
N THR A 44 14.22 20.46 -15.19
CA THR A 44 14.32 21.90 -14.98
C THR A 44 14.15 22.23 -13.50
N ARG A 45 14.15 23.53 -13.14
CA ARG A 45 13.98 23.92 -11.73
C ARG A 45 12.66 23.41 -11.18
N GLY A 46 12.75 22.49 -10.22
CA GLY A 46 11.60 21.89 -9.53
C GLY A 46 10.93 20.73 -10.28
N LEU A 47 11.27 20.47 -11.55
CA LEU A 47 10.73 19.36 -12.34
C LEU A 47 11.74 18.21 -12.41
N HIS A 48 11.31 17.03 -11.98
CA HIS A 48 12.11 15.80 -11.95
C HIS A 48 11.37 14.66 -12.62
N LEU A 49 12.11 13.86 -13.36
CA LEU A 49 11.66 12.60 -13.93
C LEU A 49 12.46 11.47 -13.27
N SER A 50 11.77 10.46 -12.76
CA SER A 50 12.40 9.29 -12.15
C SER A 50 11.95 7.99 -12.79
N LEU A 51 12.88 7.06 -12.92
CA LEU A 51 12.64 5.67 -13.29
C LEU A 51 13.11 4.79 -12.13
N GLU A 52 12.27 3.86 -11.67
CA GLU A 52 12.59 2.92 -10.60
C GLU A 52 12.23 1.50 -11.03
N GLU A 53 13.15 0.57 -10.82
CA GLU A 53 12.93 -0.87 -10.87
C GLU A 53 12.94 -1.42 -9.45
N GLU A 54 11.89 -2.13 -9.07
CA GLU A 54 11.78 -2.78 -7.76
C GLU A 54 11.52 -4.27 -7.95
N VAL A 55 12.33 -5.08 -7.28
CA VAL A 55 12.16 -6.53 -7.15
C VAL A 55 11.69 -6.83 -5.74
N ARG A 56 10.67 -7.68 -5.60
CA ARG A 56 10.18 -8.14 -4.29
C ARG A 56 10.23 -9.65 -4.19
N PHE A 57 10.70 -10.10 -3.05
CA PHE A 57 10.72 -11.49 -2.64
C PHE A 57 9.72 -11.68 -1.50
N ASP A 58 9.00 -12.77 -1.51
CA ASP A 58 8.00 -13.16 -0.52
C ASP A 58 8.31 -14.55 0.06
N ASN A 59 7.43 -15.11 0.88
CA ASN A 59 7.58 -16.43 1.45
C ASN A 59 8.96 -16.65 2.10
N ASN A 60 9.30 -15.79 3.07
CA ASN A 60 10.59 -15.81 3.77
C ASN A 60 11.81 -15.79 2.82
N PHE A 61 11.74 -14.96 1.77
CA PHE A 61 12.71 -14.85 0.66
C PHE A 61 12.76 -16.06 -0.29
N GLY A 62 11.86 -17.02 -0.13
CA GLY A 62 11.85 -18.26 -0.92
C GLY A 62 11.27 -18.10 -2.32
N SER A 63 10.51 -17.03 -2.61
CA SER A 63 9.87 -16.83 -3.91
C SER A 63 9.94 -15.36 -4.36
N LEU A 64 9.96 -15.19 -5.69
CA LEU A 64 9.80 -13.89 -6.32
C LEU A 64 8.32 -13.51 -6.33
N ASP A 65 7.95 -12.42 -5.62
CA ASP A 65 6.56 -11.91 -5.60
C ASP A 65 6.27 -11.08 -6.86
N ARG A 66 7.16 -10.10 -7.16
CA ARG A 66 6.92 -9.21 -8.30
C ARG A 66 8.15 -8.45 -8.76
N LEU A 67 8.07 -8.03 -10.02
CA LEU A 67 8.86 -6.97 -10.61
C LEU A 67 7.96 -5.75 -10.81
N GLN A 68 8.47 -4.56 -10.52
CA GLN A 68 7.73 -3.32 -10.70
C GLN A 68 8.62 -2.24 -11.30
N THR A 69 8.33 -1.84 -12.55
CA THR A 69 8.91 -0.68 -13.22
C THR A 69 8.05 0.53 -12.98
N THR A 70 8.59 1.61 -12.45
CA THR A 70 7.86 2.84 -12.15
C THR A 70 8.50 4.03 -12.85
N LEU A 71 7.75 4.73 -13.69
CA LEU A 71 8.11 6.03 -14.24
C LEU A 71 7.30 7.11 -13.53
N ALA A 72 7.96 8.14 -13.02
CA ALA A 72 7.27 9.21 -12.31
C ALA A 72 7.83 10.60 -12.67
N LEU A 73 6.90 11.55 -12.78
CA LEU A 73 7.17 12.96 -12.95
C LEU A 73 6.77 13.69 -11.68
N SER A 74 7.62 14.57 -11.17
CA SER A 74 7.30 15.37 -9.99
C SER A 74 7.66 16.83 -10.21
N TYR A 75 6.79 17.74 -9.74
CA TYR A 75 6.98 19.17 -9.87
C TYR A 75 6.78 19.88 -8.52
N LYS A 76 7.77 20.68 -8.15
CA LYS A 76 7.75 21.50 -6.94
C LYS A 76 7.03 22.82 -7.24
N VAL A 77 5.73 22.88 -6.95
CA VAL A 77 4.88 24.05 -7.18
C VAL A 77 5.10 25.17 -6.15
N HIS A 78 5.56 24.77 -4.95
CA HIS A 78 5.88 25.68 -3.84
C HIS A 78 7.07 25.13 -3.06
N PRO A 79 7.89 25.92 -2.33
CA PRO A 79 8.98 25.43 -1.51
C PRO A 79 8.61 24.23 -0.61
N ASN A 80 7.37 24.19 -0.15
CA ASN A 80 6.86 23.16 0.75
C ASN A 80 5.86 22.19 0.10
N ILE A 81 5.52 22.36 -1.20
CA ILE A 81 4.50 21.53 -1.87
C ILE A 81 5.07 20.98 -3.17
N LYS A 82 4.99 19.65 -3.32
CA LYS A 82 5.36 18.91 -4.52
C LYS A 82 4.16 18.10 -5.03
N LEU A 83 3.88 18.21 -6.31
CA LEU A 83 2.93 17.36 -7.03
C LEU A 83 3.68 16.25 -7.76
N GLY A 84 3.04 15.12 -7.97
CA GLY A 84 3.61 14.01 -8.71
C GLY A 84 2.56 13.25 -9.50
N LEU A 85 2.97 12.77 -10.65
CA LEU A 85 2.25 11.81 -11.48
C LEU A 85 3.15 10.62 -11.74
N GLY A 86 2.61 9.42 -11.75
CA GLY A 86 3.40 8.22 -12.00
C GLY A 86 2.61 7.13 -12.68
N TYR A 87 3.34 6.29 -13.37
CA TYR A 87 2.85 5.06 -13.97
C TYR A 87 3.75 3.91 -13.51
N ALA A 88 3.13 2.78 -13.15
CA ALA A 88 3.89 1.58 -12.83
C ALA A 88 3.33 0.37 -13.59
N LEU A 89 4.24 -0.38 -14.21
CA LEU A 89 4.00 -1.72 -14.72
C LEU A 89 4.38 -2.72 -13.63
N ILE A 90 3.46 -3.63 -13.29
CA ILE A 90 3.64 -4.62 -12.23
C ILE A 90 3.45 -6.00 -12.81
N ILE A 91 4.51 -6.79 -12.80
CA ILE A 91 4.50 -8.20 -13.18
C ILE A 91 4.60 -9.01 -11.89
N GLY A 92 3.53 -9.72 -11.55
CA GLY A 92 3.49 -10.60 -10.38
C GLY A 92 3.86 -12.02 -10.75
N TYR A 93 4.30 -12.78 -9.76
CA TYR A 93 4.58 -14.20 -9.89
C TYR A 93 3.63 -15.00 -9.01
N GLY A 94 3.38 -16.25 -9.37
CA GLY A 94 2.61 -17.19 -8.57
C GLY A 94 3.44 -17.74 -7.41
N ALA A 95 2.82 -18.59 -6.60
CA ALA A 95 3.54 -19.32 -5.57
C ALA A 95 4.74 -20.03 -6.18
N ASN A 96 5.87 -20.04 -5.46
CA ASN A 96 7.15 -20.64 -5.88
C ASN A 96 7.74 -20.04 -7.18
N SER A 97 7.27 -18.88 -7.64
CA SER A 97 7.75 -18.22 -8.88
C SER A 97 7.54 -19.01 -10.18
N GLU A 98 6.71 -20.05 -10.16
CA GLU A 98 6.52 -20.96 -11.31
C GLU A 98 5.64 -20.40 -12.41
N SER A 99 4.80 -19.40 -12.10
CA SER A 99 3.89 -18.79 -13.07
C SER A 99 3.97 -17.28 -13.06
N VAL A 100 3.94 -16.69 -14.25
CA VAL A 100 3.85 -15.23 -14.41
C VAL A 100 2.37 -14.84 -14.46
N LYS A 101 1.96 -13.97 -13.54
CA LYS A 101 0.60 -13.42 -13.52
C LYS A 101 0.45 -12.34 -14.58
N ASN A 102 -0.76 -12.16 -15.09
CA ASN A 102 -1.08 -11.07 -15.99
C ASN A 102 -0.60 -9.71 -15.43
N PRO A 103 0.03 -8.87 -16.27
CA PRO A 103 0.57 -7.59 -15.82
C PRO A 103 -0.54 -6.68 -15.32
N ARG A 104 -0.20 -5.84 -14.34
CA ARG A 104 -1.09 -4.80 -13.82
C ARG A 104 -0.51 -3.44 -14.12
N HIS A 105 -1.36 -2.53 -14.57
CA HIS A 105 -1.00 -1.15 -14.85
C HIS A 105 -1.48 -0.27 -13.71
N ARG A 106 -0.61 0.59 -13.18
CA ARG A 106 -0.97 1.49 -12.08
C ARG A 106 -0.66 2.93 -12.46
N LEU A 107 -1.68 3.77 -12.38
CA LEU A 107 -1.55 5.22 -12.43
C LEU A 107 -1.56 5.78 -11.02
N MET A 108 -0.77 6.82 -10.78
CA MET A 108 -0.60 7.45 -9.47
C MET A 108 -0.62 8.96 -9.60
N ALA A 109 -1.28 9.62 -8.66
CA ALA A 109 -1.22 11.06 -8.48
C ALA A 109 -0.85 11.35 -7.02
N ASP A 110 0.16 12.20 -6.81
CA ASP A 110 0.74 12.49 -5.49
C ASP A 110 0.65 13.97 -5.17
N VAL A 111 0.35 14.27 -3.92
CA VAL A 111 0.57 15.58 -3.31
C VAL A 111 1.46 15.37 -2.09
N THR A 112 2.56 16.11 -1.99
CA THR A 112 3.46 16.03 -0.83
C THR A 112 3.67 17.42 -0.25
N GLY A 113 3.28 17.57 1.01
CA GLY A 113 3.61 18.72 1.84
C GLY A 113 4.87 18.44 2.67
N THR A 114 5.76 19.42 2.81
CA THR A 114 6.99 19.29 3.63
C THR A 114 7.13 20.45 4.60
N MET A 115 7.61 20.17 5.81
CA MET A 115 7.90 21.15 6.84
C MET A 115 9.29 20.87 7.43
N HIS A 116 10.09 21.93 7.58
CA HIS A 116 11.45 21.84 8.15
C HIS A 116 11.46 22.44 9.55
N TYR A 117 12.07 21.74 10.50
CA TYR A 117 12.28 22.23 11.85
C TYR A 117 13.66 21.80 12.36
N GLY A 118 14.60 22.71 12.42
CA GLY A 118 15.99 22.39 12.71
C GLY A 118 16.54 21.36 11.73
N ASN A 119 17.06 20.26 12.25
CA ASN A 119 17.57 19.14 11.45
C ASN A 119 16.49 18.15 11.01
N TRP A 120 15.23 18.37 11.41
CA TRP A 120 14.12 17.50 11.06
C TRP A 120 13.44 17.97 9.78
N ASN A 121 13.06 17.01 8.96
CA ASN A 121 12.22 17.20 7.79
C ASN A 121 10.99 16.30 7.91
N PHE A 122 9.82 16.92 8.11
CA PHE A 122 8.54 16.22 8.16
C PHE A 122 7.85 16.33 6.81
N SER A 123 7.22 15.26 6.36
CA SER A 123 6.41 15.28 5.14
C SER A 123 5.11 14.52 5.32
N LEU A 124 4.05 15.06 4.74
CA LEU A 124 2.77 14.38 4.52
C LEU A 124 2.61 14.15 3.03
N LYS A 125 2.41 12.91 2.63
CA LYS A 125 2.18 12.52 1.24
C LYS A 125 0.85 11.83 1.11
N GLU A 126 -0.01 12.40 0.27
CA GLU A 126 -1.24 11.77 -0.18
C GLU A 126 -1.02 11.22 -1.58
N ARG A 127 -1.40 9.94 -1.79
CA ARG A 127 -1.28 9.27 -3.08
C ARG A 127 -2.57 8.58 -3.45
N PHE A 128 -3.19 9.04 -4.51
CA PHE A 128 -4.28 8.34 -5.17
C PHE A 128 -3.70 7.39 -6.22
N GLN A 129 -4.23 6.15 -6.27
CA GLN A 129 -3.79 5.14 -7.22
C GLN A 129 -4.98 4.44 -7.88
N VAL A 130 -4.87 4.24 -9.18
CA VAL A 130 -5.74 3.37 -9.96
C VAL A 130 -4.90 2.20 -10.45
N THR A 131 -5.23 0.98 -10.06
CA THR A 131 -4.53 -0.23 -10.52
C THR A 131 -5.48 -1.05 -11.39
N ARG A 132 -5.21 -1.08 -12.70
CA ARG A 132 -5.96 -1.87 -13.68
C ARG A 132 -5.38 -3.29 -13.72
N ARG A 133 -6.26 -4.27 -13.59
CA ARG A 133 -5.97 -5.68 -13.84
C ARG A 133 -6.14 -5.97 -15.32
N THR A 134 -5.23 -6.76 -15.88
CA THR A 134 -5.31 -7.27 -17.26
C THR A 134 -5.43 -8.80 -17.22
N GLY A 135 -5.96 -9.39 -18.28
CA GLY A 135 -6.21 -10.83 -18.36
C GLY A 135 -7.47 -11.27 -17.64
N ASP A 136 -7.60 -12.57 -17.48
CA ASP A 136 -8.78 -13.17 -16.88
C ASP A 136 -8.84 -12.88 -15.38
N PHE A 137 -9.92 -12.29 -14.96
CA PHE A 137 -10.24 -12.06 -13.56
C PHE A 137 -11.76 -12.17 -13.37
N ASN A 138 -12.16 -12.62 -12.19
CA ASN A 138 -13.57 -12.68 -11.87
C ASN A 138 -14.07 -11.27 -11.51
N ALA A 139 -14.91 -10.70 -12.38
CA ALA A 139 -15.49 -9.36 -12.22
C ALA A 139 -16.41 -9.24 -10.99
N TYR A 140 -16.88 -10.35 -10.46
CA TYR A 140 -17.73 -10.38 -9.26
C TYR A 140 -16.93 -10.46 -7.96
N GLN A 141 -15.64 -10.76 -8.02
CA GLN A 141 -14.75 -10.78 -6.86
C GLN A 141 -13.99 -9.47 -6.69
N ASN A 142 -13.58 -8.88 -7.80
CA ASN A 142 -12.68 -7.75 -7.79
C ASN A 142 -13.02 -6.72 -8.87
N PRO A 143 -12.89 -5.41 -8.59
CA PRO A 143 -13.03 -4.43 -9.65
C PRO A 143 -11.86 -4.53 -10.62
N GLN A 144 -12.10 -4.29 -11.90
CA GLN A 144 -11.06 -4.22 -12.91
C GLN A 144 -10.05 -3.12 -12.59
N ASN A 145 -10.53 -1.98 -12.10
CA ASN A 145 -9.74 -0.83 -11.73
C ASN A 145 -9.81 -0.66 -10.20
N ALA A 146 -8.81 -1.15 -9.47
CA ALA A 146 -8.74 -0.99 -8.02
C ALA A 146 -8.31 0.43 -7.66
N LEU A 147 -9.13 1.13 -6.88
CA LEU A 147 -8.88 2.49 -6.40
C LEU A 147 -8.35 2.47 -4.98
N THR A 148 -7.24 3.14 -4.74
CA THR A 148 -6.67 3.24 -3.38
C THR A 148 -6.17 4.64 -3.09
N LEU A 149 -6.33 5.07 -1.84
CA LEU A 149 -5.73 6.28 -1.28
C LEU A 149 -4.70 5.87 -0.23
N LYS A 150 -3.50 6.45 -0.29
CA LYS A 150 -2.44 6.24 0.70
C LYS A 150 -2.04 7.56 1.30
N SER A 151 -2.12 7.61 2.63
CA SER A 151 -1.73 8.77 3.43
C SER A 151 -0.48 8.39 4.21
N ARG A 152 0.65 9.08 3.97
CA ARG A 152 1.93 8.80 4.61
C ARG A 152 2.48 10.02 5.32
N VAL A 153 2.83 9.84 6.58
CA VAL A 153 3.63 10.81 7.36
C VAL A 153 5.03 10.26 7.51
N LYS A 154 6.05 11.04 7.14
CA LYS A 154 7.48 10.68 7.28
C LYS A 154 8.20 11.76 8.08
N ALA A 155 9.04 11.35 9.02
CA ALA A 155 10.03 12.17 9.70
C ALA A 155 11.42 11.71 9.30
N LEU A 156 12.27 12.63 8.86
CA LEU A 156 13.65 12.38 8.44
C LEU A 156 14.58 13.34 9.19
N TYR A 157 15.66 12.80 9.76
CA TYR A 157 16.65 13.57 10.50
C TYR A 157 17.94 13.75 9.69
N LYS A 158 18.40 14.99 9.53
CA LYS A 158 19.59 15.35 8.72
C LYS A 158 20.83 15.68 9.56
N GLY A 159 20.75 15.57 10.88
CA GLY A 159 21.81 16.00 11.79
C GLY A 159 23.06 15.12 11.76
N PHE A 160 23.02 13.92 11.20
CA PHE A 160 24.17 13.01 11.10
C PHE A 160 24.94 13.10 9.76
N GLY A 161 24.80 14.21 9.05
CA GLY A 161 25.53 14.47 7.81
C GLY A 161 25.12 13.54 6.67
N LYS A 162 25.98 12.58 6.31
CA LYS A 162 25.70 11.65 5.20
C LYS A 162 24.62 10.63 5.52
N VAL A 163 24.47 10.23 6.78
CA VAL A 163 23.46 9.27 7.22
C VAL A 163 22.22 10.03 7.66
N GLN A 164 21.08 9.76 7.04
CA GLN A 164 19.82 10.44 7.31
C GLN A 164 18.76 9.40 7.73
N PRO A 165 18.67 9.08 9.03
CA PRO A 165 17.65 8.16 9.51
C PRO A 165 16.25 8.75 9.34
N TYR A 166 15.28 7.87 9.11
CA TYR A 166 13.90 8.24 9.00
C TYR A 166 12.96 7.19 9.59
N ALA A 167 11.75 7.63 9.90
CA ALA A 167 10.62 6.77 10.15
C ALA A 167 9.39 7.29 9.38
N TYR A 168 8.50 6.38 8.98
CA TYR A 168 7.21 6.77 8.45
C TYR A 168 6.09 5.84 8.88
N PHE A 169 4.89 6.38 8.85
CA PHE A 169 3.64 5.64 8.99
C PHE A 169 2.77 5.91 7.77
N GLU A 170 2.12 4.87 7.24
CA GLU A 170 1.24 4.95 6.07
C GLU A 170 -0.06 4.19 6.34
N VAL A 171 -1.18 4.82 6.02
CA VAL A 171 -2.50 4.21 5.95
C VAL A 171 -2.88 4.01 4.49
N ARG A 172 -3.37 2.83 4.13
CA ARG A 172 -3.93 2.57 2.81
C ARG A 172 -5.42 2.29 2.92
N ASN A 173 -6.19 3.11 2.22
CA ASN A 173 -7.62 2.94 2.06
C ASN A 173 -7.91 2.32 0.69
N TYR A 174 -8.75 1.30 0.66
CA TYR A 174 -9.34 0.75 -0.54
C TYR A 174 -10.69 1.45 -0.77
N LEU A 175 -10.89 2.09 -1.94
CA LEU A 175 -12.01 3.02 -2.14
C LEU A 175 -13.18 2.41 -2.92
N ASN A 176 -12.96 1.31 -3.62
CA ASN A 176 -13.97 0.63 -4.42
C ASN A 176 -13.93 -0.87 -4.15
N ALA A 177 -14.05 -1.24 -2.89
CA ALA A 177 -14.19 -2.62 -2.48
C ALA A 177 -15.56 -3.17 -2.90
N PRO A 178 -15.67 -4.49 -3.13
CA PRO A 178 -16.95 -5.13 -3.38
C PRO A 178 -17.88 -4.94 -2.16
N VAL A 179 -19.12 -4.61 -2.45
CA VAL A 179 -20.22 -4.59 -1.47
C VAL A 179 -21.12 -5.78 -1.78
N ILE A 180 -21.29 -6.63 -0.80
CA ILE A 180 -22.06 -7.85 -0.90
C ILE A 180 -23.30 -7.71 -0.02
N GLU A 181 -24.45 -8.02 -0.56
CA GLU A 181 -25.72 -8.03 0.16
C GLU A 181 -26.31 -9.45 0.13
N ALA A 182 -26.90 -9.86 1.24
CA ALA A 182 -27.70 -11.06 1.30
C ALA A 182 -29.06 -10.83 0.63
N ALA A 183 -29.53 -11.79 -0.11
CA ALA A 183 -30.90 -11.77 -0.59
C ALA A 183 -31.86 -11.96 0.58
N TYR A 184 -32.98 -11.28 0.52
CA TYR A 184 -34.07 -11.43 1.48
C TYR A 184 -34.93 -12.64 1.10
N ASP A 185 -35.07 -13.59 2.01
CA ASP A 185 -35.91 -14.77 1.81
C ASP A 185 -37.40 -14.56 2.19
N GLY A 186 -37.75 -13.32 2.56
CA GLY A 186 -39.09 -12.94 3.00
C GLY A 186 -39.26 -12.93 4.54
N SER A 187 -38.34 -13.48 5.32
CA SER A 187 -38.45 -13.57 6.77
C SER A 187 -37.29 -12.95 7.55
N VAL A 188 -36.07 -13.05 7.05
CA VAL A 188 -34.85 -12.59 7.76
C VAL A 188 -33.85 -12.00 6.79
N TYR A 189 -33.24 -10.85 7.15
CA TYR A 189 -32.00 -10.38 6.54
C TYR A 189 -30.82 -11.13 7.15
N VAL A 190 -30.09 -11.88 6.34
CA VAL A 190 -28.85 -12.52 6.76
C VAL A 190 -27.70 -11.57 6.44
N THR A 191 -26.97 -11.15 7.45
CA THR A 191 -25.76 -10.35 7.25
C THR A 191 -24.58 -11.25 6.92
N LEU A 192 -23.52 -10.68 6.29
CA LEU A 192 -22.29 -11.43 6.01
C LEU A 192 -21.61 -12.01 7.26
N ASP A 193 -21.85 -11.41 8.42
CA ASP A 193 -21.27 -11.84 9.69
C ASP A 193 -22.04 -13.05 10.29
N ASP A 194 -23.28 -13.31 9.83
CA ASP A 194 -24.13 -14.42 10.28
C ASP A 194 -24.18 -15.58 9.26
N TYR A 195 -23.36 -15.53 8.21
CA TYR A 195 -23.34 -16.58 7.19
C TYR A 195 -22.80 -17.90 7.77
N SER A 196 -23.68 -18.87 7.93
CA SER A 196 -23.32 -20.28 8.10
C SER A 196 -23.34 -20.97 6.74
N GLU A 197 -22.42 -21.89 6.47
CA GLU A 197 -22.30 -22.61 5.20
C GLU A 197 -23.56 -23.37 4.74
N GLU A 198 -24.56 -23.52 5.62
CA GLU A 198 -25.78 -24.28 5.41
C GLU A 198 -26.99 -23.47 4.92
N GLY A 199 -26.85 -22.13 4.78
CA GLY A 199 -27.97 -21.27 4.34
C GLY A 199 -28.04 -21.12 2.82
N GLU A 200 -29.18 -21.48 2.21
CA GLU A 200 -29.50 -21.19 0.80
C GLU A 200 -29.78 -19.69 0.52
N ALA A 201 -29.37 -18.78 1.40
CA ALA A 201 -29.53 -17.36 1.16
C ALA A 201 -28.73 -16.94 -0.08
N GLY A 202 -29.43 -16.45 -1.10
CA GLY A 202 -28.81 -15.95 -2.31
C GLY A 202 -28.02 -14.68 -2.00
N TRP A 203 -26.71 -14.74 -2.15
CA TRP A 203 -25.81 -13.60 -2.05
C TRP A 203 -25.61 -12.97 -3.42
N PHE A 204 -25.52 -11.66 -3.49
CA PHE A 204 -25.22 -10.96 -4.71
C PHE A 204 -24.28 -9.79 -4.51
N LEU A 205 -23.50 -9.49 -5.54
CA LEU A 205 -22.66 -8.32 -5.60
C LEU A 205 -23.52 -7.10 -5.93
N LYS A 206 -23.62 -6.15 -5.00
CA LYS A 206 -24.31 -4.88 -5.22
C LYS A 206 -23.49 -3.93 -6.09
N GLY A 207 -22.16 -4.00 -5.99
CA GLY A 207 -21.25 -3.16 -6.76
C GLY A 207 -19.89 -3.00 -6.08
N PHE A 208 -19.09 -2.08 -6.62
CA PHE A 208 -17.73 -1.77 -6.13
C PHE A 208 -17.68 -0.32 -5.61
N ASN A 209 -18.40 -0.03 -4.56
CA ASN A 209 -18.46 1.30 -3.92
C ASN A 209 -18.15 1.26 -2.42
N GLY A 210 -17.71 0.13 -1.91
CA GLY A 210 -17.26 -0.02 -0.53
C GLY A 210 -15.89 0.63 -0.31
N GLY A 211 -15.66 1.11 0.92
CA GLY A 211 -14.37 1.65 1.33
C GLY A 211 -13.96 1.13 2.70
N TYR A 212 -12.68 0.80 2.86
CA TYR A 212 -12.11 0.41 4.15
C TYR A 212 -10.60 0.59 4.18
N VAL A 213 -10.06 0.71 5.40
CA VAL A 213 -8.61 0.66 5.63
C VAL A 213 -8.15 -0.77 5.44
N ASN A 214 -7.35 -1.02 4.42
CA ASN A 214 -6.90 -2.38 4.14
C ASN A 214 -5.42 -2.63 4.48
N ARG A 215 -4.68 -1.59 4.92
CA ARG A 215 -3.31 -1.76 5.40
C ARG A 215 -2.84 -0.58 6.22
N LEU A 216 -2.22 -0.89 7.34
CA LEU A 216 -1.36 0.01 8.09
C LEU A 216 0.09 -0.38 7.86
N ARG A 217 0.98 0.60 7.70
CA ARG A 217 2.40 0.36 7.42
C ARG A 217 3.26 1.26 8.28
N GLY A 218 4.20 0.66 9.02
CA GLY A 218 5.29 1.33 9.69
C GLY A 218 6.63 1.01 9.02
N SER A 219 7.55 1.98 8.97
CA SER A 219 8.90 1.73 8.49
C SER A 219 9.91 2.61 9.21
N ILE A 220 11.08 2.05 9.46
CA ILE A 220 12.28 2.74 9.90
C ILE A 220 13.39 2.45 8.91
N GLY A 221 14.26 3.43 8.65
CA GLY A 221 15.35 3.25 7.71
C GLY A 221 16.35 4.40 7.74
N ALA A 222 17.30 4.36 6.84
CA ALA A 222 18.28 5.41 6.66
C ALA A 222 18.63 5.61 5.18
N ASP A 223 18.67 6.88 4.76
CA ASP A 223 19.26 7.31 3.51
C ASP A 223 20.74 7.62 3.75
N ILE A 224 21.64 6.94 3.05
CA ILE A 224 23.11 7.13 3.15
C ILE A 224 23.57 7.81 1.87
N ARG A 225 23.88 9.10 1.97
CA ARG A 225 24.42 9.88 0.85
C ARG A 225 25.89 9.57 0.64
N LEU A 226 26.22 8.82 -0.39
CA LEU A 226 27.61 8.54 -0.76
C LEU A 226 28.26 9.83 -1.28
N ASP A 227 27.57 10.51 -2.18
CA ASP A 227 27.93 11.81 -2.74
C ASP A 227 26.67 12.64 -3.13
N LYS A 228 26.84 13.65 -4.00
CA LYS A 228 25.75 14.53 -4.46
C LYS A 228 24.75 13.84 -5.37
N ARG A 229 25.10 12.71 -5.99
CA ARG A 229 24.30 11.98 -6.98
C ARG A 229 23.88 10.60 -6.50
N ASN A 230 24.61 10.02 -5.57
CA ASN A 230 24.49 8.63 -5.16
C ASN A 230 23.94 8.51 -3.75
N THR A 231 22.81 7.84 -3.58
CA THR A 231 22.18 7.56 -2.27
C THR A 231 21.87 6.07 -2.16
N LEU A 232 22.27 5.46 -1.07
CA LEU A 232 21.81 4.13 -0.64
C LEU A 232 20.70 4.31 0.38
N ASN A 233 19.68 3.47 0.30
CA ASN A 233 18.58 3.40 1.25
C ASN A 233 18.51 2.00 1.84
N PHE A 234 18.42 1.89 3.17
CA PHE A 234 18.16 0.63 3.87
C PHE A 234 16.99 0.84 4.81
N TYR A 235 16.09 -0.15 4.89
CA TYR A 235 14.92 -0.04 5.75
C TYR A 235 14.37 -1.39 6.19
N ILE A 236 13.67 -1.34 7.30
CA ILE A 236 12.75 -2.39 7.76
C ILE A 236 11.34 -1.81 7.69
N LEU A 237 10.40 -2.63 7.30
CA LEU A 237 9.01 -2.24 7.13
C LEU A 237 8.11 -3.34 7.68
N CYS A 238 7.06 -2.94 8.38
CA CYS A 238 6.02 -3.82 8.87
C CYS A 238 4.66 -3.36 8.31
N ASP A 239 3.95 -4.28 7.68
CA ASP A 239 2.57 -4.13 7.23
C ASP A 239 1.65 -4.88 8.19
N TYR A 240 0.59 -4.22 8.66
CA TYR A 240 -0.60 -4.88 9.20
C TYR A 240 -1.66 -4.87 8.12
N LEU A 241 -2.00 -6.05 7.63
CA LEU A 241 -2.97 -6.27 6.57
C LEU A 241 -4.37 -6.48 7.16
N MET A 242 -5.38 -5.93 6.50
CA MET A 242 -6.80 -6.09 6.81
C MET A 242 -7.50 -6.24 5.47
N GLU A 243 -7.52 -7.46 4.93
CA GLU A 243 -8.04 -7.70 3.59
C GLU A 243 -9.38 -8.43 3.65
N LYS A 244 -10.31 -7.99 2.81
CA LYS A 244 -11.60 -8.64 2.61
C LYS A 244 -11.51 -9.41 1.31
N GLN A 245 -11.64 -10.73 1.39
CA GLN A 245 -11.63 -11.60 0.22
C GLN A 245 -13.04 -12.10 -0.07
N VAL A 246 -13.42 -11.99 -1.32
CA VAL A 246 -14.68 -12.47 -1.85
C VAL A 246 -14.37 -13.54 -2.86
N ASP A 247 -14.92 -14.74 -2.69
CA ASP A 247 -14.93 -15.79 -3.71
C ASP A 247 -16.37 -15.98 -4.22
N ALA A 248 -16.55 -15.69 -5.49
CA ALA A 248 -17.83 -15.86 -6.19
C ALA A 248 -17.63 -16.73 -7.42
N ASN A 249 -18.70 -17.38 -7.87
CA ASN A 249 -18.67 -18.08 -9.16
C ASN A 249 -18.49 -17.10 -10.32
N THR A 250 -18.10 -17.59 -11.48
CA THR A 250 -17.82 -16.77 -12.68
C THR A 250 -19.07 -16.08 -13.25
N GLU A 251 -20.24 -16.55 -12.89
CA GLU A 251 -21.53 -16.01 -13.31
C GLU A 251 -22.06 -14.93 -12.36
N GLY A 252 -21.44 -14.79 -11.16
CA GLY A 252 -21.85 -13.83 -10.15
C GLY A 252 -23.16 -14.16 -9.44
N THR A 253 -23.67 -15.37 -9.63
CA THR A 253 -24.95 -15.81 -9.06
C THR A 253 -24.82 -16.43 -7.66
N ARG A 254 -23.60 -16.82 -7.27
CA ARG A 254 -23.35 -17.49 -5.99
C ARG A 254 -22.05 -16.99 -5.35
N LEU A 255 -22.14 -16.57 -4.10
CA LEU A 255 -20.99 -16.38 -3.23
C LEU A 255 -20.55 -17.73 -2.69
N LYS A 256 -19.27 -18.07 -2.85
CA LYS A 256 -18.66 -19.29 -2.30
C LYS A 256 -18.11 -19.06 -0.91
N SER A 257 -17.41 -17.92 -0.72
CA SER A 257 -16.88 -17.53 0.58
C SER A 257 -16.69 -16.02 0.66
N TYR A 258 -16.71 -15.52 1.89
CA TYR A 258 -16.26 -14.18 2.27
C TYR A 258 -15.40 -14.30 3.50
N THR A 259 -14.15 -13.86 3.42
CA THR A 259 -13.20 -13.91 4.51
C THR A 259 -12.62 -12.54 4.80
N LYS A 260 -12.49 -12.22 6.09
CA LYS A 260 -11.68 -11.10 6.56
C LYS A 260 -10.35 -11.67 7.01
N GLU A 261 -9.29 -11.28 6.35
CA GLU A 261 -7.95 -11.74 6.66
C GLU A 261 -7.16 -10.62 7.31
N THR A 262 -6.56 -10.91 8.45
CA THR A 262 -5.67 -9.98 9.14
C THR A 262 -4.34 -10.63 9.44
N GLY A 263 -3.26 -9.86 9.37
CA GLY A 263 -1.95 -10.41 9.68
C GLY A 263 -0.82 -9.41 9.50
N PHE A 264 0.34 -9.79 10.02
CA PHE A 264 1.56 -9.00 9.91
C PHE A 264 2.45 -9.55 8.79
N ARG A 265 3.04 -8.62 8.03
CA ARG A 265 4.04 -8.94 7.02
C ARG A 265 5.25 -8.02 7.18
N GLY A 266 6.40 -8.62 7.41
CA GLY A 266 7.67 -7.92 7.57
C GLY A 266 8.44 -7.82 6.24
N TRP A 267 9.20 -6.73 6.05
CA TRP A 267 10.04 -6.53 4.87
C TRP A 267 11.38 -5.93 5.27
N ILE A 268 12.44 -6.41 4.66
CA ILE A 268 13.75 -5.76 4.66
C ILE A 268 13.99 -5.22 3.26
N GLY A 269 14.43 -3.98 3.16
CA GLY A 269 14.65 -3.36 1.85
C GLY A 269 16.00 -2.68 1.73
N ALA A 270 16.53 -2.73 0.51
CA ALA A 270 17.69 -1.98 0.07
C ALA A 270 17.37 -1.28 -1.25
N GLY A 271 17.81 -0.04 -1.38
CA GLY A 271 17.65 0.75 -2.59
C GLY A 271 18.90 1.53 -2.93
N TYR A 272 19.10 1.76 -4.22
CA TYR A 272 20.12 2.67 -4.72
C TYR A 272 19.47 3.69 -5.64
N GLU A 273 19.79 4.96 -5.41
CA GLU A 273 19.32 6.09 -6.23
C GLU A 273 20.50 6.83 -6.83
N PHE A 274 20.44 7.04 -8.15
CA PHE A 274 21.36 7.89 -8.90
C PHE A 274 20.63 9.12 -9.41
N GLY A 275 21.10 10.32 -9.02
CA GLY A 275 20.57 11.62 -9.44
C GLY A 275 21.49 12.35 -10.43
N PHE A 276 20.94 12.97 -11.49
CA PHE A 276 21.70 13.77 -12.46
C PHE A 276 20.90 14.93 -13.08
#